data_57fea5a952c6c83bb0e25268d5c2da51
#
_entry.id   57fea5a952c6c83bb0e25268d5c2da51
#
_cell.length_a   1.000
_cell.length_b   1.000
_cell.length_c   1.000
_cell.angle_alpha   90.00
_cell.angle_beta   90.00
_cell.angle_gamma   90.00
#
_symmetry.space_group_name_H-M   'P 1'
#
loop_
_entity.id
_entity.type
_entity.pdbx_description
1 polymer ?
#
loop_
_entity_poly.entity_id
_entity_poly.type
_entity_poly.pdbx_seq_one_letter_code
_entity_poly.pdbx_strand_id
1 'polypeptide(L)'
;MTPDELLASDILIQEGIREPLYVTALKHAGCQVAAKDHPQHIETMNLEPYQEKVRDWFEKVSLPEIQGEEKPALEVLDLDFSYITGKPILSDIHFRINKGEMLAIVGKNGAGKSTLSNLICGFIHPDHGKILLNGSDIADKSIKERGEAIGLVMQNPNQMISKPMIFDEVAL
;
A
#
# COMPACT_ATOMS: atom_id res chain seq x y z
N MET A 1 4.94 34.53 -4.01
CA MET A 1 5.45 33.22 -4.45
C MET A 1 4.31 32.49 -5.12
N THR A 2 4.50 32.04 -6.34
CA THR A 2 3.53 31.22 -7.07
C THR A 2 3.62 29.75 -6.63
N PRO A 3 2.60 28.90 -6.90
CA PRO A 3 2.70 27.48 -6.64
C PRO A 3 3.90 26.81 -7.31
N ASP A 4 4.24 27.22 -8.54
CA ASP A 4 5.39 26.72 -9.27
C ASP A 4 6.73 27.09 -8.60
N GLU A 5 6.85 28.32 -8.10
CA GLU A 5 8.03 28.76 -7.33
C GLU A 5 8.16 28.01 -6.00
N LEU A 6 7.04 27.74 -5.34
CA LEU A 6 7.01 27.00 -4.10
C LEU A 6 7.49 25.55 -4.30
N LEU A 7 6.99 24.86 -5.33
CA LEU A 7 7.38 23.48 -5.64
C LEU A 7 8.81 23.36 -6.19
N ALA A 8 9.32 24.43 -6.81
CA ALA A 8 10.71 24.50 -7.23
C ALA A 8 11.69 24.75 -6.07
N SER A 9 11.21 25.21 -4.92
CA SER A 9 11.99 25.47 -3.72
C SER A 9 12.00 24.24 -2.78
N ASP A 10 12.77 24.32 -1.69
CA ASP A 10 12.78 23.31 -0.63
C ASP A 10 11.99 23.73 0.62
N ILE A 11 11.20 24.79 0.50
CA ILE A 11 10.42 25.35 1.62
C ILE A 11 9.44 24.30 2.18
N LEU A 12 8.73 23.57 1.34
CA LEU A 12 7.79 22.56 1.79
C LEU A 12 8.46 21.48 2.63
N ILE A 13 9.62 21.00 2.20
CA ILE A 13 10.41 20.00 2.93
C ILE A 13 10.90 20.56 4.25
N GLN A 14 11.41 21.81 4.27
CA GLN A 14 11.91 22.48 5.47
C GLN A 14 10.80 22.69 6.52
N GLU A 15 9.58 22.97 6.07
CA GLU A 15 8.40 23.13 6.92
C GLU A 15 7.67 21.81 7.24
N GLY A 16 8.23 20.67 6.84
CA GLY A 16 7.64 19.34 7.08
C GLY A 16 6.36 19.07 6.27
N ILE A 17 6.11 19.83 5.22
CA ILE A 17 4.96 19.68 4.35
C ILE A 17 5.33 18.75 3.19
N ARG A 18 4.46 17.77 2.93
CA ARG A 18 4.67 16.81 1.84
C ARG A 18 4.52 17.47 0.48
N GLU A 19 5.54 17.33 -0.34
CA GLU A 19 5.49 17.69 -1.76
C GLU A 19 4.71 16.65 -2.58
N PRO A 20 4.21 17.01 -3.79
CA PRO A 20 3.71 16.02 -4.74
C PRO A 20 4.77 14.96 -5.06
N LEU A 21 4.35 13.70 -5.14
CA LEU A 21 5.28 12.56 -5.29
C LEU A 21 6.19 12.67 -6.51
N TYR A 22 5.71 13.20 -7.63
CA TYR A 22 6.53 13.39 -8.84
C TYR A 22 7.62 14.44 -8.63
N VAL A 23 7.35 15.53 -7.88
CA VAL A 23 8.38 16.54 -7.53
C VAL A 23 9.43 15.91 -6.63
N THR A 24 9.00 15.19 -5.59
CA THR A 24 9.89 14.44 -4.69
C THR A 24 10.76 13.44 -5.47
N ALA A 25 10.18 12.68 -6.40
CA ALA A 25 10.91 11.72 -7.23
C ALA A 25 11.98 12.40 -8.09
N LEU A 26 11.66 13.52 -8.73
CA LEU A 26 12.62 14.31 -9.50
C LEU A 26 13.78 14.81 -8.64
N LYS A 27 13.49 15.33 -7.44
CA LYS A 27 14.54 15.78 -6.50
C LYS A 27 15.42 14.62 -6.04
N HIS A 28 14.85 13.45 -5.76
CA HIS A 28 15.61 12.23 -5.43
C HIS A 28 16.50 11.76 -6.59
N ALA A 29 16.07 11.94 -7.83
CA ALA A 29 16.89 11.69 -9.00
C ALA A 29 17.99 12.76 -9.23
N GLY A 30 18.16 13.71 -8.30
CA GLY A 30 19.14 14.79 -8.39
C GLY A 30 18.75 15.90 -9.39
N CYS A 31 17.50 15.98 -9.79
CA CYS A 31 17.01 17.04 -10.64
C CYS A 31 16.75 18.32 -9.85
N GLN A 32 17.13 19.46 -10.43
CA GLN A 32 16.71 20.77 -9.95
C GLN A 32 15.43 21.16 -10.65
N VAL A 33 14.29 21.04 -9.95
CA VAL A 33 12.99 21.41 -10.48
C VAL A 33 12.93 22.94 -10.66
N ALA A 34 12.57 23.41 -11.84
CA ALA A 34 12.50 24.83 -12.13
C ALA A 34 11.03 25.29 -12.26
N ALA A 35 10.71 26.48 -11.72
CA ALA A 35 9.36 27.05 -11.77
C ALA A 35 8.84 27.25 -13.21
N LYS A 36 9.76 27.52 -14.18
CA LYS A 36 9.42 27.67 -15.60
C LYS A 36 8.91 26.40 -16.26
N ASP A 37 9.14 25.21 -15.64
CA ASP A 37 8.70 23.92 -16.15
C ASP A 37 7.30 23.55 -15.63
N HIS A 38 6.62 24.48 -14.92
CA HIS A 38 5.25 24.37 -14.42
C HIS A 38 4.98 23.13 -13.54
N PRO A 39 5.73 22.95 -12.42
CA PRO A 39 5.61 21.78 -11.56
C PRO A 39 4.30 21.71 -10.75
N GLN A 40 3.38 22.63 -10.91
CA GLN A 40 2.10 22.63 -10.20
C GLN A 40 1.21 21.43 -10.57
N HIS A 41 1.25 20.99 -11.84
CA HIS A 41 0.48 19.86 -12.34
C HIS A 41 1.35 18.98 -13.25
N ILE A 42 1.37 17.68 -12.98
CA ILE A 42 2.19 16.75 -13.75
C ILE A 42 1.79 16.69 -15.23
N GLU A 43 0.50 16.90 -15.55
CA GLU A 43 -0.03 16.86 -16.90
C GLU A 43 0.47 18.03 -17.76
N THR A 44 0.84 19.14 -17.13
CA THR A 44 1.31 20.36 -17.81
C THR A 44 2.79 20.62 -17.61
N MET A 45 3.44 19.84 -16.74
CA MET A 45 4.86 19.99 -16.43
C MET A 45 5.72 19.61 -17.65
N ASN A 46 6.69 20.45 -17.97
CA ASN A 46 7.72 20.07 -18.93
C ASN A 46 8.70 19.09 -18.30
N LEU A 47 8.57 17.81 -18.64
CA LEU A 47 9.42 16.73 -18.13
C LEU A 47 10.69 16.46 -18.97
N GLU A 48 10.77 17.04 -20.15
CA GLU A 48 11.87 16.79 -21.12
C GLU A 48 13.27 17.03 -20.50
N PRO A 49 13.52 18.11 -19.73
CA PRO A 49 14.83 18.38 -19.13
C PRO A 49 15.27 17.36 -18.08
N TYR A 50 14.35 16.55 -17.55
CA TYR A 50 14.59 15.64 -16.44
C TYR A 50 14.74 14.17 -16.86
N GLN A 51 14.35 13.81 -18.09
CA GLN A 51 14.25 12.42 -18.55
C GLN A 51 15.56 11.64 -18.41
N GLU A 52 16.68 12.22 -18.82
CA GLU A 52 17.99 11.56 -18.79
C GLU A 52 18.41 11.26 -17.34
N LYS A 53 18.35 12.25 -16.45
CA LYS A 53 18.71 12.08 -15.04
C LYS A 53 17.83 11.07 -14.30
N VAL A 54 16.52 11.09 -14.60
CA VAL A 54 15.60 10.12 -14.00
C VAL A 54 15.89 8.71 -14.49
N ARG A 55 16.20 8.55 -15.78
CA ARG A 55 16.59 7.25 -16.34
C ARG A 55 17.87 6.74 -15.69
N ASP A 56 18.92 7.56 -15.65
CA ASP A 56 20.20 7.22 -15.02
C ASP A 56 20.07 6.88 -13.54
N TRP A 57 19.19 7.58 -12.84
CA TRP A 57 18.90 7.28 -11.43
C TRP A 57 18.19 5.95 -11.31
N PHE A 58 17.16 5.71 -12.13
CA PHE A 58 16.37 4.48 -12.11
C PHE A 58 17.22 3.24 -12.42
N GLU A 59 18.13 3.34 -13.38
CA GLU A 59 19.06 2.26 -13.74
C GLU A 59 20.07 1.93 -12.62
N LYS A 60 20.37 2.90 -11.76
CA LYS A 60 21.26 2.72 -10.58
C LYS A 60 20.54 2.24 -9.34
N VAL A 61 19.22 2.35 -9.27
CA VAL A 61 18.43 1.86 -8.16
C VAL A 61 18.41 0.34 -8.19
N SER A 62 19.27 -0.28 -7.38
CA SER A 62 19.13 -1.71 -7.08
C SER A 62 18.00 -1.87 -6.07
N LEU A 63 16.95 -2.58 -6.47
CA LEU A 63 15.98 -3.06 -5.48
C LEU A 63 16.72 -4.02 -4.54
N PRO A 64 16.53 -3.91 -3.21
CA PRO A 64 17.12 -4.86 -2.29
C PRO A 64 16.67 -6.27 -2.68
N GLU A 65 17.62 -7.18 -2.90
CA GLU A 65 17.30 -8.58 -3.03
C GLU A 65 16.64 -9.02 -1.72
N ILE A 66 15.38 -9.41 -1.81
CA ILE A 66 14.67 -9.98 -0.68
C ILE A 66 15.26 -11.38 -0.46
N GLN A 67 16.30 -11.47 0.39
CA GLN A 67 16.81 -12.76 0.89
C GLN A 67 15.79 -13.27 1.93
N GLY A 68 14.63 -13.69 1.46
CA GLY A 68 13.63 -14.36 2.29
C GLY A 68 13.71 -15.86 2.07
N GLU A 69 13.59 -16.66 3.15
CA GLU A 69 13.24 -18.07 2.98
C GLU A 69 11.98 -18.12 2.10
N GLU A 70 11.99 -18.96 1.06
CA GLU A 70 10.84 -19.18 0.17
C GLU A 70 9.65 -19.87 0.88
N LYS A 71 9.42 -19.53 2.14
CA LYS A 71 8.28 -20.03 2.91
C LYS A 71 7.19 -18.97 2.93
N PRO A 72 6.07 -19.20 2.25
CA PRO A 72 4.98 -18.26 2.24
C PRO A 72 4.44 -18.07 3.66
N ALA A 73 4.35 -16.78 4.07
CA ALA A 73 3.66 -16.38 5.29
C ALA A 73 2.14 -16.35 5.07
N LEU A 74 1.73 -15.90 3.87
CA LEU A 74 0.33 -15.84 3.45
C LEU A 74 0.22 -16.29 2.00
N GLU A 75 -0.77 -17.13 1.71
CA GLU A 75 -1.16 -17.51 0.35
C GLU A 75 -2.67 -17.33 0.19
N VAL A 76 -3.06 -16.74 -0.91
CA VAL A 76 -4.44 -16.61 -1.36
C VAL A 76 -4.55 -17.36 -2.67
N LEU A 77 -5.44 -18.34 -2.72
CA LEU A 77 -5.56 -19.28 -3.84
C LEU A 77 -6.98 -19.26 -4.38
N ASP A 78 -7.12 -18.87 -5.65
CA ASP A 78 -8.35 -18.93 -6.45
C ASP A 78 -9.56 -18.31 -5.72
N LEU A 79 -9.35 -17.14 -5.08
CA LEU A 79 -10.31 -16.53 -4.17
C LEU A 79 -11.38 -15.76 -4.94
N ASP A 80 -12.62 -16.16 -4.77
CA ASP A 80 -13.80 -15.46 -5.28
C ASP A 80 -14.66 -14.93 -4.14
N PHE A 81 -15.25 -13.75 -4.33
CA PHE A 81 -16.17 -13.19 -3.36
C PHE A 81 -17.19 -12.23 -3.99
N SER A 82 -18.44 -12.32 -3.51
CA SER A 82 -19.56 -11.46 -3.89
C SER A 82 -20.39 -11.09 -2.66
N TYR A 83 -20.66 -9.80 -2.45
CA TYR A 83 -21.67 -9.38 -1.45
C TYR A 83 -23.10 -9.72 -1.89
N ILE A 84 -23.33 -9.77 -3.21
CA ILE A 84 -24.62 -10.07 -3.83
C ILE A 84 -24.36 -11.11 -4.89
N THR A 85 -25.10 -12.20 -4.85
CA THR A 85 -25.03 -13.28 -5.85
C THR A 85 -25.09 -12.73 -7.28
N GLY A 86 -24.14 -13.12 -8.12
CA GLY A 86 -24.04 -12.67 -9.52
C GLY A 86 -23.37 -11.30 -9.71
N LYS A 87 -22.88 -10.66 -8.63
CA LYS A 87 -22.09 -9.42 -8.70
C LYS A 87 -20.73 -9.61 -8.02
N PRO A 88 -19.75 -10.22 -8.72
CA PRO A 88 -18.45 -10.51 -8.14
C PRO A 88 -17.70 -9.20 -7.81
N ILE A 89 -17.09 -9.15 -6.65
CA ILE A 89 -16.17 -8.08 -6.20
C ILE A 89 -14.72 -8.54 -6.36
N LEU A 90 -14.45 -9.79 -6.04
CA LEU A 90 -13.17 -10.44 -6.27
C LEU A 90 -13.42 -11.68 -7.12
N SER A 91 -12.56 -11.90 -8.11
CA SER A 91 -12.62 -13.07 -8.98
C SER A 91 -11.21 -13.56 -9.26
N ASP A 92 -10.99 -14.85 -9.00
CA ASP A 92 -9.73 -15.54 -9.28
C ASP A 92 -8.50 -14.81 -8.70
N ILE A 93 -8.62 -14.35 -7.44
CA ILE A 93 -7.52 -13.68 -6.77
C ILE A 93 -6.50 -14.71 -6.29
N HIS A 94 -5.28 -14.57 -6.78
CA HIS A 94 -4.19 -15.47 -6.50
C HIS A 94 -2.90 -14.69 -6.23
N PHE A 95 -2.31 -14.84 -5.04
CA PHE A 95 -1.00 -14.29 -4.70
C PHE A 95 -0.43 -14.98 -3.46
N ARG A 96 0.87 -14.79 -3.25
CA ARG A 96 1.57 -15.20 -2.03
C ARG A 96 2.44 -14.07 -1.50
N ILE A 97 2.67 -14.08 -0.19
CA ILE A 97 3.59 -13.18 0.50
C ILE A 97 4.55 -14.05 1.30
N ASN A 98 5.83 -13.95 1.04
CA ASN A 98 6.86 -14.66 1.78
C ASN A 98 7.20 -13.93 3.09
N LYS A 99 7.85 -14.61 4.02
CA LYS A 99 8.30 -13.96 5.27
C LYS A 99 9.26 -12.82 4.97
N GLY A 100 9.01 -11.67 5.59
CA GLY A 100 9.79 -10.45 5.40
C GLY A 100 9.45 -9.65 4.14
N GLU A 101 8.52 -10.12 3.30
CA GLU A 101 8.10 -9.45 2.09
C GLU A 101 7.03 -8.39 2.37
N MET A 102 7.02 -7.32 1.57
CA MET A 102 5.99 -6.30 1.56
C MET A 102 5.24 -6.35 0.23
N LEU A 103 3.91 -6.52 0.28
CA LEU A 103 3.04 -6.50 -0.89
C LEU A 103 2.18 -5.25 -0.89
N ALA A 104 2.20 -4.47 -1.97
CA ALA A 104 1.30 -3.34 -2.16
C ALA A 104 0.13 -3.72 -3.07
N ILE A 105 -1.11 -3.58 -2.55
CA ILE A 105 -2.34 -3.79 -3.31
C ILE A 105 -2.87 -2.44 -3.78
N VAL A 106 -2.80 -2.20 -5.08
CA VAL A 106 -3.23 -0.94 -5.70
C VAL A 106 -4.47 -1.14 -6.57
N GLY A 107 -5.29 -0.10 -6.68
CA GLY A 107 -6.50 -0.15 -7.50
C GLY A 107 -7.45 1.00 -7.20
N LYS A 108 -8.43 1.22 -8.07
CA LYS A 108 -9.48 2.24 -7.93
C LYS A 108 -10.29 2.06 -6.65
N ASN A 109 -11.02 3.11 -6.23
CA ASN A 109 -12.00 2.99 -5.17
C ASN A 109 -13.10 1.99 -5.59
N GLY A 110 -13.47 1.09 -4.68
CA GLY A 110 -14.43 0.03 -4.98
C GLY A 110 -13.84 -1.23 -5.63
N ALA A 111 -12.54 -1.29 -5.91
CA ALA A 111 -11.89 -2.46 -6.54
C ALA A 111 -11.73 -3.68 -5.63
N GLY A 112 -12.30 -3.70 -4.43
CA GLY A 112 -12.25 -4.87 -3.54
C GLY A 112 -11.06 -4.93 -2.57
N LYS A 113 -10.18 -3.91 -2.51
CA LYS A 113 -9.00 -3.94 -1.62
C LYS A 113 -9.34 -4.20 -0.15
N SER A 114 -10.28 -3.44 0.40
CA SER A 114 -10.75 -3.63 1.79
C SER A 114 -11.52 -4.94 1.97
N THR A 115 -12.22 -5.39 0.94
CA THR A 115 -12.90 -6.69 0.93
C THR A 115 -11.89 -7.82 1.09
N LEU A 116 -10.77 -7.77 0.34
CA LEU A 116 -9.70 -8.75 0.46
C LEU A 116 -9.08 -8.77 1.87
N SER A 117 -8.82 -7.60 2.46
CA SER A 117 -8.34 -7.52 3.85
C SER A 117 -9.33 -8.14 4.83
N ASN A 118 -10.64 -7.88 4.66
CA ASN A 118 -11.69 -8.45 5.49
C ASN A 118 -11.79 -9.98 5.40
N LEU A 119 -11.59 -10.53 4.20
CA LEU A 119 -11.52 -11.99 3.96
C LEU A 119 -10.32 -12.61 4.68
N ILE A 120 -9.14 -12.00 4.56
CA ILE A 120 -7.92 -12.48 5.22
C ILE A 120 -8.07 -12.45 6.75
N CYS A 121 -8.66 -11.37 7.30
CA CYS A 121 -8.89 -11.24 8.74
C CYS A 121 -10.09 -12.06 9.26
N GLY A 122 -10.92 -12.62 8.36
CA GLY A 122 -12.05 -13.47 8.74
C GLY A 122 -13.32 -12.73 9.14
N PHE A 123 -13.44 -11.43 8.85
CA PHE A 123 -14.68 -10.68 9.03
C PHE A 123 -15.79 -11.12 8.07
N ILE A 124 -15.41 -11.64 6.91
CA ILE A 124 -16.28 -12.25 5.90
C ILE A 124 -15.61 -13.51 5.37
N HIS A 125 -16.40 -14.42 4.78
CA HIS A 125 -15.93 -15.68 4.21
C HIS A 125 -15.96 -15.64 2.69
N PRO A 126 -14.98 -16.23 1.98
CA PRO A 126 -14.98 -16.30 0.54
C PRO A 126 -16.08 -17.24 0.01
N ASP A 127 -16.56 -16.98 -1.21
CA ASP A 127 -17.47 -17.89 -1.91
C ASP A 127 -16.72 -19.13 -2.40
N HIS A 128 -15.48 -18.94 -2.90
CA HIS A 128 -14.57 -19.98 -3.36
C HIS A 128 -13.13 -19.63 -3.01
N GLY A 129 -12.24 -20.63 -3.14
CA GLY A 129 -10.81 -20.47 -2.89
C GLY A 129 -10.40 -20.71 -1.45
N LYS A 130 -9.12 -20.45 -1.16
CA LYS A 130 -8.50 -20.71 0.15
C LYS A 130 -7.56 -19.59 0.55
N ILE A 131 -7.41 -19.41 1.86
CA ILE A 131 -6.41 -18.54 2.46
C ILE A 131 -5.57 -19.40 3.40
N LEU A 132 -4.28 -19.47 3.12
CA LEU A 132 -3.32 -20.22 3.95
C LEU A 132 -2.44 -19.25 4.71
N LEU A 133 -2.26 -19.47 6.00
CA LEU A 133 -1.34 -18.74 6.84
C LEU A 133 -0.26 -19.70 7.35
N ASN A 134 0.98 -19.42 7.01
CA ASN A 134 2.12 -20.31 7.25
C ASN A 134 1.86 -21.76 6.78
N GLY A 135 1.23 -21.92 5.60
CA GLY A 135 0.88 -23.19 4.98
C GLY A 135 -0.35 -23.89 5.56
N SER A 136 -1.02 -23.30 6.57
CA SER A 136 -2.25 -23.86 7.17
C SER A 136 -3.47 -23.12 6.68
N ASP A 137 -4.50 -23.84 6.24
CA ASP A 137 -5.79 -23.25 5.88
C ASP A 137 -6.43 -22.61 7.12
N ILE A 138 -6.90 -21.36 6.96
CA ILE A 138 -7.50 -20.60 8.05
C ILE A 138 -9.01 -20.45 7.89
N ALA A 139 -9.66 -21.22 7.00
CA ALA A 139 -11.10 -21.11 6.76
C ALA A 139 -11.94 -21.27 8.03
N ASP A 140 -11.61 -22.25 8.85
CA ASP A 140 -12.34 -22.58 10.09
C ASP A 140 -11.87 -21.79 11.33
N LYS A 141 -10.83 -20.94 11.19
CA LYS A 141 -10.32 -20.14 12.29
C LYS A 141 -11.22 -18.93 12.56
N SER A 142 -11.56 -18.74 13.81
CA SER A 142 -12.26 -17.54 14.28
C SER A 142 -11.43 -16.26 14.09
N ILE A 143 -12.07 -15.10 14.11
CA ILE A 143 -11.40 -13.77 14.05
C ILE A 143 -10.33 -13.66 15.14
N LYS A 144 -10.63 -14.15 16.34
CA LYS A 144 -9.69 -14.13 17.47
C LYS A 144 -8.43 -14.95 17.18
N GLU A 145 -8.58 -16.17 16.72
CA GLU A 145 -7.45 -17.06 16.36
C GLU A 145 -6.62 -16.50 15.19
N ARG A 146 -7.27 -15.84 14.21
CA ARG A 146 -6.56 -15.15 13.14
C ARG A 146 -5.81 -13.93 13.68
N GLY A 147 -6.41 -13.17 14.62
CA GLY A 147 -5.82 -12.00 15.26
C GLY A 147 -4.56 -12.28 16.07
N GLU A 148 -4.32 -13.53 16.51
CA GLU A 148 -3.07 -13.93 17.16
C GLU A 148 -1.87 -13.93 16.20
N ALA A 149 -2.12 -14.01 14.88
CA ALA A 149 -1.06 -14.07 13.87
C ALA A 149 -1.13 -12.96 12.82
N ILE A 150 -2.26 -12.25 12.70
CA ILE A 150 -2.50 -11.20 11.70
C ILE A 150 -2.82 -9.89 12.42
N GLY A 151 -1.94 -8.90 12.31
CA GLY A 151 -2.23 -7.52 12.74
C GLY A 151 -2.96 -6.76 11.63
N LEU A 152 -4.04 -6.05 11.97
CA LEU A 152 -4.78 -5.18 11.05
C LEU A 152 -4.69 -3.74 11.52
N VAL A 153 -4.36 -2.82 10.59
CA VAL A 153 -4.52 -1.38 10.81
C VAL A 153 -5.58 -0.87 9.84
N MET A 154 -6.66 -0.33 10.40
CA MET A 154 -7.78 0.18 9.60
C MET A 154 -7.44 1.51 8.94
N GLN A 155 -8.14 1.87 7.87
CA GLN A 155 -7.99 3.15 7.16
C GLN A 155 -8.22 4.35 8.10
N ASN A 156 -9.15 4.23 9.05
CA ASN A 156 -9.33 5.18 10.14
C ASN A 156 -8.88 4.51 11.46
N PRO A 157 -7.65 4.76 11.94
CA PRO A 157 -7.12 4.10 13.13
C PRO A 157 -7.90 4.45 14.41
N ASN A 158 -8.64 5.57 14.44
CA ASN A 158 -9.48 5.91 15.59
C ASN A 158 -10.60 4.89 15.84
N GLN A 159 -11.02 4.13 14.85
CA GLN A 159 -12.01 3.06 15.01
C GLN A 159 -11.44 1.83 15.73
N MET A 160 -10.14 1.76 15.92
CA MET A 160 -9.46 0.66 16.63
C MET A 160 -9.27 0.96 18.12
N ILE A 161 -9.41 2.23 18.54
CA ILE A 161 -9.29 2.64 19.94
C ILE A 161 -10.58 2.22 20.67
N SER A 162 -10.46 1.28 21.59
CA SER A 162 -11.58 0.69 22.30
C SER A 162 -11.77 1.24 23.73
N LYS A 163 -10.73 1.85 24.29
CA LYS A 163 -10.72 2.33 25.67
C LYS A 163 -10.66 3.85 25.77
N PRO A 164 -11.30 4.45 26.78
CA PRO A 164 -11.27 5.89 27.01
C PRO A 164 -9.91 6.39 27.54
N MET A 165 -9.13 5.51 28.15
CA MET A 165 -7.82 5.83 28.73
C MET A 165 -6.70 5.17 27.90
N ILE A 166 -5.64 5.92 27.60
CA ILE A 166 -4.46 5.43 26.86
C ILE A 166 -3.82 4.24 27.57
N PHE A 167 -3.74 4.29 28.91
CA PHE A 167 -3.17 3.21 29.71
C PHE A 167 -3.93 1.89 29.51
N ASP A 168 -5.26 1.94 29.52
CA ASP A 168 -6.09 0.74 29.36
C ASP A 168 -6.03 0.18 27.94
N GLU A 169 -5.82 1.04 26.92
CA GLU A 169 -5.66 0.62 25.53
C GLU A 169 -4.32 -0.08 25.29
N VAL A 170 -3.26 0.36 25.98
CA VAL A 170 -1.91 -0.22 25.84
C VAL A 170 -1.74 -1.48 26.71
N ALA A 171 -2.54 -1.62 27.76
CA ALA A 171 -2.51 -2.77 28.70
C ALA A 171 -3.38 -3.95 28.26
N LEU A 172 -4.02 -3.87 27.09
CA LEU A 172 -4.82 -4.95 26.51
C LEU A 172 -3.93 -6.12 25.97
#